data_c2637bc167dd84ca410b7dc57dcefaeb
#
_entry.id   c2637bc167dd84ca410b7dc57dcefaeb
#
_cell.length_a   1.000
_cell.length_b   1.000
_cell.length_c   1.000
_cell.angle_alpha   90.00
_cell.angle_beta   90.00
_cell.angle_gamma   90.00
#
_symmetry.space_group_name_H-M   'P 1'
#
loop_
_entity.id
_entity.type
_entity.pdbx_description
1 polymer ?
#
loop_
_entity_poly.entity_id
_entity_poly.type
_entity_poly.pdbx_seq_one_letter_code
_entity_poly.pdbx_strand_id
1 'polypeptide(L)'
;MTAKLEFIIGRAGTGKTHTCLASMTKALEYEPLGRQRILLVPEHMTYAAERMLAESLTHSAGFLQAYVFGFRRLARQVLIETGGAHLPRISDIGRRILLKDILLKHEKELSVFVRSIGKRGFTDTLGRTIAELKRYRLTTDVLRAAADDTHIQGRLSQKLKELALIMDDLSARMEGRLTDQTDRMERLAAQLKDAPFLRGAEIWVDGFDFFNPQEMAIFLELFHTADTVHISLTMDGHREGSRVRVNLPENTRDTGLFARSYQTMQALTNLLVEIDPTAVPEIHLIEEQHRAQKSSLAAIERQLFGHARLAPIQDNALRLVETATPRLEAEAVASDILRLARAEGYRYREIAVLVRDMDTYAELLLPAFADCDIPCHLDAKRPSTHHPLAELLRAAAQTAWRGWGYDTVFRALRTGFFPVVAEPAADDYFSCGDWQEAVDWLENYCIAFGIRTERQWTATDAWNFVRRTIPEDTRETEQNAVRIAVEIALDAMRRRIAAPLSILTQHLRSDESTAHERTRALYDFLDQLSVMPTLEAWRAAADAEGRLADAAAHRQIWASCMTLFEQLVEVSGDDVISARDFAELLEDGLDALEIALIPPGLDHVTIASFDQNSLAGIRVAYIVGVNAGTMPRAG
;
A
#
# COMPACT_ATOMS: atom_id res chain seq x y z
N MET A 1 22.43 15.71 -29.47
CA MET A 1 23.43 16.28 -28.53
C MET A 1 23.35 15.40 -27.29
N THR A 2 24.50 15.06 -26.71
CA THR A 2 24.54 14.26 -25.49
C THR A 2 24.44 15.18 -24.28
N ALA A 3 23.60 14.85 -23.31
CA ALA A 3 23.45 15.67 -22.10
C ALA A 3 24.77 15.76 -21.30
N LYS A 4 25.04 16.89 -20.68
CA LYS A 4 26.09 17.01 -19.69
C LYS A 4 25.65 16.26 -18.40
N LEU A 5 26.48 15.35 -17.91
CA LEU A 5 26.23 14.61 -16.67
C LEU A 5 27.07 15.19 -15.53
N GLU A 6 26.42 15.55 -14.44
CA GLU A 6 27.04 16.05 -13.23
C GLU A 6 26.62 15.24 -12.01
N PHE A 7 27.58 14.73 -11.25
CA PHE A 7 27.32 14.07 -9.98
C PHE A 7 27.56 15.01 -8.81
N ILE A 8 26.59 15.13 -7.93
CA ILE A 8 26.67 15.85 -6.65
C ILE A 8 26.83 14.80 -5.55
N ILE A 9 28.04 14.60 -5.09
CA ILE A 9 28.35 13.54 -4.12
C ILE A 9 28.67 14.10 -2.74
N GLY A 10 28.37 13.34 -1.71
CA GLY A 10 28.65 13.68 -0.32
C GLY A 10 27.97 12.71 0.62
N ARG A 11 28.43 12.67 1.87
CA ARG A 11 27.87 11.81 2.90
C ARG A 11 26.47 12.28 3.34
N ALA A 12 25.78 11.51 4.19
CA ALA A 12 24.47 11.90 4.71
C ALA A 12 24.57 13.21 5.51
N GLY A 13 23.66 14.16 5.25
CA GLY A 13 23.62 15.45 5.95
C GLY A 13 24.56 16.54 5.41
N THR A 14 25.28 16.31 4.33
CA THR A 14 26.18 17.33 3.73
C THR A 14 25.45 18.37 2.88
N GLY A 15 24.13 18.31 2.72
CA GLY A 15 23.36 19.33 2.00
C GLY A 15 23.18 19.09 0.51
N LYS A 16 23.34 17.85 0.01
CA LYS A 16 23.12 17.51 -1.42
C LYS A 16 21.78 17.99 -1.96
N THR A 17 20.69 17.64 -1.28
CA THR A 17 19.32 18.09 -1.62
C THR A 17 19.20 19.62 -1.65
N HIS A 18 19.80 20.29 -0.65
CA HIS A 18 19.84 21.75 -0.61
C HIS A 18 20.61 22.33 -1.81
N THR A 19 21.71 21.71 -2.19
CA THR A 19 22.50 22.13 -3.37
C THR A 19 21.70 21.97 -4.66
N CYS A 20 21.00 20.84 -4.84
CA CYS A 20 20.11 20.63 -5.99
C CYS A 20 19.00 21.71 -6.05
N LEU A 21 18.30 21.93 -4.93
CA LEU A 21 17.24 22.93 -4.85
C LEU A 21 17.79 24.35 -5.07
N ALA A 22 18.89 24.73 -4.45
CA ALA A 22 19.49 26.06 -4.61
C ALA A 22 19.97 26.30 -6.05
N SER A 23 20.56 25.29 -6.70
CA SER A 23 20.93 25.36 -8.11
C SER A 23 19.71 25.57 -9.01
N MET A 24 18.65 24.77 -8.80
CA MET A 24 17.39 24.88 -9.56
C MET A 24 16.70 26.22 -9.32
N THR A 25 16.61 26.68 -8.06
CA THR A 25 16.02 27.98 -7.70
C THR A 25 16.78 29.13 -8.36
N LYS A 26 18.11 29.13 -8.29
CA LYS A 26 18.94 30.15 -8.94
C LYS A 26 18.71 30.18 -10.45
N ALA A 27 18.59 29.01 -11.09
CA ALA A 27 18.32 28.92 -12.50
C ALA A 27 16.91 29.47 -12.85
N LEU A 28 15.89 29.16 -12.03
CA LEU A 28 14.52 29.69 -12.20
C LEU A 28 14.45 31.20 -12.01
N GLU A 29 15.14 31.75 -11.02
CA GLU A 29 15.18 33.22 -10.78
C GLU A 29 15.92 33.97 -11.88
N TYR A 30 17.00 33.37 -12.44
CA TYR A 30 17.76 33.97 -13.53
C TYR A 30 16.98 34.00 -14.85
N GLU A 31 16.25 32.92 -15.15
CA GLU A 31 15.52 32.75 -16.41
C GLU A 31 14.14 32.12 -16.16
N PRO A 32 13.14 32.89 -15.66
CA PRO A 32 11.83 32.38 -15.26
C PRO A 32 11.00 31.74 -16.39
N LEU A 33 11.20 32.15 -17.62
CA LEU A 33 10.52 31.65 -18.82
C LEU A 33 11.48 30.91 -19.77
N GLY A 34 12.62 30.46 -19.26
CA GLY A 34 13.63 29.76 -20.02
C GLY A 34 13.27 28.29 -20.29
N ARG A 35 14.31 27.44 -20.29
CA ARG A 35 14.15 25.99 -20.48
C ARG A 35 13.37 25.35 -19.34
N GLN A 36 12.80 24.19 -19.60
CA GLN A 36 12.14 23.38 -18.57
C GLN A 36 13.15 22.88 -17.55
N ARG A 37 12.79 22.93 -16.26
CA ARG A 37 13.57 22.47 -15.14
C ARG A 37 12.81 21.39 -14.38
N ILE A 38 13.42 20.25 -14.20
CA ILE A 38 12.73 19.07 -13.66
C ILE A 38 13.52 18.55 -12.46
N LEU A 39 12.84 18.44 -11.33
CA LEU A 39 13.35 17.74 -10.15
C LEU A 39 12.72 16.36 -10.09
N LEU A 40 13.53 15.32 -10.30
CA LEU A 40 13.12 13.91 -10.21
C LEU A 40 13.50 13.37 -8.83
N VAL A 41 12.49 12.94 -8.07
CA VAL A 41 12.63 12.42 -6.71
C VAL A 41 11.80 11.14 -6.53
N PRO A 42 12.05 10.32 -5.50
CA PRO A 42 11.16 9.21 -5.16
C PRO A 42 9.71 9.68 -4.97
N GLU A 43 8.75 8.84 -5.35
CA GLU A 43 7.32 9.21 -5.36
C GLU A 43 6.81 9.78 -4.03
N HIS A 44 7.25 9.23 -2.91
CA HIS A 44 6.86 9.67 -1.57
C HIS A 44 7.46 11.03 -1.18
N MET A 45 8.53 11.48 -1.86
CA MET A 45 9.19 12.75 -1.60
C MET A 45 8.63 13.90 -2.45
N THR A 46 7.80 13.63 -3.46
CA THR A 46 7.38 14.66 -4.43
C THR A 46 6.70 15.86 -3.78
N TYR A 47 5.78 15.62 -2.84
CA TYR A 47 5.09 16.71 -2.13
C TYR A 47 6.07 17.55 -1.27
N ALA A 48 6.95 16.89 -0.52
CA ALA A 48 7.94 17.58 0.29
C ALA A 48 8.92 18.40 -0.56
N ALA A 49 9.34 17.85 -1.70
CA ALA A 49 10.24 18.51 -2.64
C ALA A 49 9.57 19.72 -3.34
N GLU A 50 8.30 19.60 -3.75
CA GLU A 50 7.51 20.72 -4.29
C GLU A 50 7.42 21.87 -3.28
N ARG A 51 7.13 21.53 -2.01
CA ARG A 51 7.04 22.49 -0.93
C ARG A 51 8.40 23.17 -0.66
N MET A 52 9.48 22.39 -0.54
CA MET A 52 10.82 22.93 -0.33
C MET A 52 11.26 23.85 -1.49
N LEU A 53 10.94 23.48 -2.75
CA LEU A 53 11.23 24.31 -3.90
C LEU A 53 10.42 25.63 -3.84
N ALA A 54 9.13 25.56 -3.52
CA ALA A 54 8.30 26.76 -3.38
C ALA A 54 8.78 27.68 -2.24
N GLU A 55 9.18 27.11 -1.10
CA GLU A 55 9.71 27.86 0.04
C GLU A 55 11.10 28.47 -0.25
N SER A 56 11.86 27.91 -1.20
CA SER A 56 13.20 28.43 -1.58
C SER A 56 13.15 29.63 -2.52
N LEU A 57 12.04 29.86 -3.18
CA LEU A 57 11.83 31.02 -4.09
C LEU A 57 11.58 32.28 -3.27
N THR A 58 12.56 33.20 -3.24
CA THR A 58 12.50 34.41 -2.42
C THR A 58 11.81 35.59 -3.09
N HIS A 59 11.73 35.60 -4.42
CA HIS A 59 11.27 36.75 -5.22
C HIS A 59 10.05 36.46 -6.09
N SER A 60 9.50 35.25 -6.11
CA SER A 60 8.34 34.88 -6.91
C SER A 60 7.29 34.12 -6.11
N ALA A 61 6.01 34.36 -6.41
CA ALA A 61 4.90 33.64 -5.78
C ALA A 61 4.70 32.21 -6.31
N GLY A 62 5.56 31.73 -7.21
CA GLY A 62 5.48 30.42 -7.83
C GLY A 62 6.41 30.27 -9.03
N PHE A 63 6.34 29.13 -9.68
CA PHE A 63 7.15 28.80 -10.86
C PHE A 63 6.26 28.25 -11.99
N LEU A 64 6.61 28.59 -13.24
CA LEU A 64 5.89 28.13 -14.43
C LEU A 64 6.68 27.09 -15.25
N GLN A 65 8.01 27.14 -15.20
CA GLN A 65 8.90 26.30 -16.00
C GLN A 65 9.62 25.25 -15.15
N ALA A 66 8.97 24.78 -14.07
CA ALA A 66 9.51 23.76 -13.20
C ALA A 66 8.49 22.68 -12.90
N TYR A 67 8.97 21.45 -12.83
CA TYR A 67 8.20 20.29 -12.43
C TYR A 67 8.94 19.50 -11.35
N VAL A 68 8.19 18.97 -10.39
CA VAL A 68 8.70 17.98 -9.44
C VAL A 68 7.99 16.66 -9.73
N PHE A 69 8.73 15.68 -10.20
CA PHE A 69 8.20 14.40 -10.61
C PHE A 69 8.81 13.24 -9.82
N GLY A 70 8.02 12.19 -9.59
CA GLY A 70 8.53 10.84 -9.51
C GLY A 70 8.42 10.19 -10.89
N PHE A 71 8.98 9.02 -11.07
CA PHE A 71 8.92 8.32 -12.37
C PHE A 71 7.48 8.08 -12.85
N ARG A 72 6.51 7.85 -11.94
CA ARG A 72 5.10 7.65 -12.30
C ARG A 72 4.45 8.91 -12.85
N ARG A 73 4.73 10.07 -12.22
CA ARG A 73 4.23 11.37 -12.71
C ARG A 73 4.89 11.74 -14.02
N LEU A 74 6.20 11.49 -14.16
CA LEU A 74 6.93 11.69 -15.41
C LEU A 74 6.33 10.84 -16.54
N ALA A 75 6.09 9.54 -16.29
CA ALA A 75 5.46 8.65 -17.27
C ALA A 75 4.07 9.17 -17.69
N ARG A 76 3.26 9.61 -16.73
CA ARG A 76 1.95 10.19 -17.05
C ARG A 76 2.05 11.44 -17.93
N GLN A 77 2.96 12.34 -17.61
CA GLN A 77 3.14 13.58 -18.37
C GLN A 77 3.60 13.30 -19.81
N VAL A 78 4.60 12.45 -19.98
CA VAL A 78 5.07 12.03 -21.30
C VAL A 78 3.94 11.39 -22.10
N LEU A 79 3.20 10.42 -21.53
CA LEU A 79 2.11 9.73 -22.21
C LEU A 79 0.91 10.62 -22.52
N ILE A 80 0.68 11.72 -21.78
CA ILE A 80 -0.32 12.74 -22.13
C ILE A 80 0.10 13.47 -23.41
N GLU A 81 1.36 13.84 -23.54
CA GLU A 81 1.86 14.61 -24.68
C GLU A 81 2.11 13.76 -25.93
N THR A 82 2.57 12.51 -25.75
CA THR A 82 2.95 11.62 -26.86
C THR A 82 1.88 10.60 -27.23
N GLY A 83 0.85 10.46 -26.41
CA GLY A 83 -0.22 9.49 -26.58
C GLY A 83 -0.04 8.22 -25.72
N GLY A 84 -1.17 7.57 -25.40
CA GLY A 84 -1.19 6.34 -24.59
C GLY A 84 -1.63 6.53 -23.15
N ALA A 85 -1.91 7.76 -22.72
CA ALA A 85 -2.44 8.03 -21.38
C ALA A 85 -3.90 7.54 -21.18
N HIS A 86 -4.60 7.24 -22.27
CA HIS A 86 -6.02 6.87 -22.26
C HIS A 86 -6.31 5.45 -21.76
N LEU A 87 -5.30 4.57 -21.75
CA LEU A 87 -5.51 3.21 -21.29
C LEU A 87 -5.73 3.17 -19.77
N PRO A 88 -6.82 2.54 -19.31
CA PRO A 88 -7.09 2.41 -17.89
C PRO A 88 -5.97 1.59 -17.21
N ARG A 89 -5.70 1.97 -15.97
CA ARG A 89 -4.67 1.28 -15.18
C ARG A 89 -5.31 0.10 -14.45
N ILE A 90 -4.77 -1.10 -14.70
CA ILE A 90 -5.12 -2.24 -13.87
C ILE A 90 -4.59 -2.02 -12.43
N SER A 91 -5.45 -2.25 -11.45
CA SER A 91 -5.02 -2.23 -10.04
C SER A 91 -4.34 -3.53 -9.66
N ASP A 92 -3.80 -3.57 -8.44
CA ASP A 92 -3.25 -4.80 -7.88
C ASP A 92 -4.31 -5.89 -7.73
N ILE A 93 -5.56 -5.48 -7.45
CA ILE A 93 -6.72 -6.38 -7.36
C ILE A 93 -7.07 -6.93 -8.74
N GLY A 94 -7.26 -6.07 -9.74
CA GLY A 94 -7.55 -6.48 -11.11
C GLY A 94 -6.49 -7.42 -11.66
N ARG A 95 -5.21 -7.16 -11.36
CA ARG A 95 -4.11 -8.05 -11.74
C ARG A 95 -4.20 -9.43 -11.07
N ARG A 96 -4.59 -9.50 -9.78
CA ARG A 96 -4.79 -10.77 -9.08
C ARG A 96 -5.92 -11.59 -9.71
N ILE A 97 -7.04 -10.93 -10.03
CA ILE A 97 -8.17 -11.54 -10.72
C ILE A 97 -7.74 -12.12 -12.06
N LEU A 98 -7.06 -11.32 -12.87
CA LEU A 98 -6.59 -11.72 -14.20
C LEU A 98 -5.60 -12.89 -14.12
N LEU A 99 -4.66 -12.83 -13.18
CA LEU A 99 -3.71 -13.93 -12.95
C LEU A 99 -4.39 -15.21 -12.48
N LYS A 100 -5.41 -15.12 -11.64
CA LYS A 100 -6.15 -16.29 -11.18
C LYS A 100 -6.92 -16.94 -12.33
N ASP A 101 -7.56 -16.14 -13.18
CA ASP A 101 -8.26 -16.66 -14.35
C ASP A 101 -7.30 -17.33 -15.35
N ILE A 102 -6.12 -16.71 -15.59
CA ILE A 102 -5.06 -17.32 -16.40
C ILE A 102 -4.61 -18.67 -15.83
N LEU A 103 -4.40 -18.73 -14.51
CA LEU A 103 -3.97 -19.97 -13.84
C LEU A 103 -5.02 -21.08 -13.95
N LEU A 104 -6.30 -20.75 -13.81
CA LEU A 104 -7.40 -21.72 -13.96
C LEU A 104 -7.51 -22.22 -15.42
N LYS A 105 -7.39 -21.32 -16.39
CA LYS A 105 -7.40 -21.67 -17.81
C LYS A 105 -6.27 -22.65 -18.20
N HIS A 106 -5.09 -22.41 -17.67
CA HIS A 106 -3.90 -23.24 -17.96
C HIS A 106 -3.65 -24.36 -16.92
N GLU A 107 -4.62 -24.66 -16.03
CA GLU A 107 -4.44 -25.63 -14.94
C GLU A 107 -3.86 -26.97 -15.43
N LYS A 108 -4.30 -27.46 -16.60
CA LYS A 108 -3.87 -28.74 -17.19
C LYS A 108 -2.44 -28.70 -17.75
N GLU A 109 -1.93 -27.53 -18.09
CA GLU A 109 -0.58 -27.32 -18.66
C GLU A 109 0.47 -27.05 -17.56
N LEU A 110 0.02 -26.62 -16.38
CA LEU A 110 0.88 -26.31 -15.25
C LEU A 110 1.20 -27.57 -14.44
N SER A 111 2.47 -27.75 -14.14
CA SER A 111 2.96 -28.88 -13.31
C SER A 111 3.54 -28.41 -11.96
N VAL A 112 4.18 -27.24 -11.94
CA VAL A 112 4.79 -26.65 -10.73
C VAL A 112 3.78 -25.79 -9.97
N PHE A 113 3.08 -24.90 -10.68
CA PHE A 113 2.17 -23.95 -10.06
C PHE A 113 0.78 -24.52 -9.77
N VAL A 114 0.35 -25.59 -10.41
CA VAL A 114 -0.96 -26.23 -10.22
C VAL A 114 -1.27 -26.48 -8.74
N ARG A 115 -0.28 -26.90 -7.94
CA ARG A 115 -0.44 -27.17 -6.49
C ARG A 115 -0.63 -25.92 -5.64
N SER A 116 -0.48 -24.76 -6.23
CA SER A 116 -0.54 -23.46 -5.55
C SER A 116 -1.70 -22.58 -5.99
N ILE A 117 -2.45 -22.96 -7.03
CA ILE A 117 -3.56 -22.17 -7.61
C ILE A 117 -4.61 -21.79 -6.55
N GLY A 118 -4.98 -22.70 -5.63
CA GLY A 118 -5.96 -22.44 -4.57
C GLY A 118 -5.38 -21.90 -3.26
N LYS A 119 -4.07 -21.59 -3.19
CA LYS A 119 -3.46 -21.10 -1.96
C LYS A 119 -3.60 -19.59 -1.87
N ARG A 120 -4.07 -19.13 -0.70
CA ARG A 120 -4.17 -17.70 -0.38
C ARG A 120 -2.84 -16.99 -0.56
N GLY A 121 -2.84 -15.81 -1.20
CA GLY A 121 -1.65 -14.99 -1.44
C GLY A 121 -0.73 -15.49 -2.56
N PHE A 122 -1.02 -16.61 -3.22
CA PHE A 122 -0.17 -17.10 -4.32
C PHE A 122 -0.22 -16.17 -5.53
N THR A 123 -1.41 -15.73 -5.94
CA THR A 123 -1.60 -14.78 -7.05
C THR A 123 -0.89 -13.45 -6.80
N ASP A 124 -0.89 -12.99 -5.56
CA ASP A 124 -0.17 -11.78 -5.17
C ASP A 124 1.35 -11.96 -5.29
N THR A 125 1.87 -13.08 -4.77
CA THR A 125 3.30 -13.41 -4.89
C THR A 125 3.73 -13.55 -6.36
N LEU A 126 2.90 -14.22 -7.18
CA LEU A 126 3.12 -14.37 -8.61
C LEU A 126 3.11 -13.01 -9.32
N GLY A 127 2.13 -12.17 -9.02
CA GLY A 127 2.04 -10.82 -9.58
C GLY A 127 3.22 -9.93 -9.23
N ARG A 128 3.71 -10.00 -7.98
CA ARG A 128 4.95 -9.31 -7.57
C ARG A 128 6.17 -9.85 -8.31
N THR A 129 6.29 -11.17 -8.45
CA THR A 129 7.39 -11.79 -9.20
C THR A 129 7.38 -11.36 -10.66
N ILE A 130 6.23 -11.36 -11.33
CA ILE A 130 6.10 -10.89 -12.72
C ILE A 130 6.46 -9.41 -12.83
N ALA A 131 5.99 -8.57 -11.91
CA ALA A 131 6.35 -7.15 -11.90
C ALA A 131 7.85 -6.93 -11.69
N GLU A 132 8.50 -7.76 -10.88
CA GLU A 132 9.94 -7.72 -10.68
C GLU A 132 10.70 -8.15 -11.94
N LEU A 133 10.30 -9.26 -12.59
CA LEU A 133 10.87 -9.68 -13.85
C LEU A 133 10.77 -8.59 -14.93
N LYS A 134 9.62 -7.95 -15.06
CA LYS A 134 9.42 -6.81 -15.97
C LYS A 134 10.32 -5.61 -15.61
N ARG A 135 10.47 -5.26 -14.33
CA ARG A 135 11.39 -4.17 -13.90
C ARG A 135 12.84 -4.44 -14.28
N TYR A 136 13.24 -5.72 -14.23
CA TYR A 136 14.57 -6.16 -14.68
C TYR A 136 14.64 -6.42 -16.20
N ARG A 137 13.56 -6.10 -16.94
CA ARG A 137 13.43 -6.27 -18.39
C ARG A 137 13.69 -7.71 -18.85
N LEU A 138 13.31 -8.68 -18.00
CA LEU A 138 13.36 -10.10 -18.34
C LEU A 138 12.10 -10.47 -19.14
N THR A 139 12.27 -10.61 -20.45
CA THR A 139 11.19 -10.98 -21.36
C THR A 139 10.90 -12.48 -21.29
N THR A 140 9.76 -12.89 -21.83
CA THR A 140 9.37 -14.30 -21.91
C THR A 140 10.36 -15.13 -22.74
N ASP A 141 10.98 -14.53 -23.76
CA ASP A 141 12.03 -15.18 -24.56
C ASP A 141 13.29 -15.46 -23.75
N VAL A 142 13.71 -14.51 -22.90
CA VAL A 142 14.84 -14.69 -21.98
C VAL A 142 14.55 -15.80 -20.98
N LEU A 143 13.32 -15.87 -20.44
CA LEU A 143 12.91 -16.94 -19.52
C LEU A 143 12.90 -18.31 -20.19
N ARG A 144 12.44 -18.40 -21.46
CA ARG A 144 12.48 -19.64 -22.24
C ARG A 144 13.91 -20.07 -22.55
N ALA A 145 14.74 -19.14 -23.00
CA ALA A 145 16.15 -19.43 -23.28
C ALA A 145 16.88 -19.92 -22.01
N ALA A 146 16.63 -19.28 -20.87
CA ALA A 146 17.17 -19.74 -19.59
C ALA A 146 16.62 -21.12 -19.18
N ALA A 147 15.34 -21.40 -19.44
CA ALA A 147 14.74 -22.70 -19.14
C ALA A 147 15.33 -23.85 -19.98
N ASP A 148 15.83 -23.56 -21.17
CA ASP A 148 16.45 -24.54 -22.08
C ASP A 148 17.97 -24.64 -21.87
N ASP A 149 18.56 -23.83 -20.99
CA ASP A 149 19.98 -23.91 -20.62
C ASP A 149 20.29 -25.26 -19.94
N THR A 150 21.34 -25.91 -20.38
CA THR A 150 21.81 -27.21 -19.86
C THR A 150 22.18 -27.18 -18.37
N HIS A 151 22.52 -26.00 -17.85
CA HIS A 151 22.81 -25.81 -16.42
C HIS A 151 21.55 -25.65 -15.56
N ILE A 152 20.40 -25.35 -16.15
CA ILE A 152 19.11 -25.18 -15.46
C ILE A 152 18.22 -26.38 -15.79
N GLN A 153 18.09 -27.30 -14.87
CA GLN A 153 17.34 -28.54 -15.10
C GLN A 153 16.22 -28.77 -14.05
N GLY A 154 15.32 -29.69 -14.37
CA GLY A 154 14.28 -30.14 -13.47
C GLY A 154 13.22 -29.07 -13.16
N ARG A 155 12.90 -28.90 -11.88
CA ARG A 155 11.80 -28.05 -11.43
C ARG A 155 11.98 -26.57 -11.76
N LEU A 156 13.22 -26.06 -11.81
CA LEU A 156 13.48 -24.66 -12.13
C LEU A 156 13.22 -24.37 -13.60
N SER A 157 13.70 -25.21 -14.52
CA SER A 157 13.40 -25.10 -15.95
C SER A 157 11.90 -25.09 -16.20
N GLN A 158 11.16 -26.02 -15.60
CA GLN A 158 9.71 -26.07 -15.74
C GLN A 158 9.03 -24.82 -15.17
N LYS A 159 9.48 -24.32 -14.01
CA LYS A 159 8.95 -23.09 -13.40
C LYS A 159 9.15 -21.87 -14.33
N LEU A 160 10.29 -21.75 -15.01
CA LEU A 160 10.56 -20.66 -15.95
C LEU A 160 9.65 -20.74 -17.18
N LYS A 161 9.40 -21.96 -17.71
CA LYS A 161 8.45 -22.18 -18.83
C LYS A 161 7.03 -21.78 -18.45
N GLU A 162 6.58 -22.19 -17.27
CA GLU A 162 5.24 -21.84 -16.76
C GLU A 162 5.11 -20.34 -16.50
N LEU A 163 6.16 -19.68 -15.97
CA LEU A 163 6.17 -18.20 -15.84
C LEU A 163 6.08 -17.51 -17.18
N ALA A 164 6.83 -17.97 -18.21
CA ALA A 164 6.78 -17.40 -19.53
C ALA A 164 5.37 -17.54 -20.15
N LEU A 165 4.73 -18.70 -20.01
CA LEU A 165 3.36 -18.95 -20.46
C LEU A 165 2.36 -17.98 -19.83
N ILE A 166 2.42 -17.82 -18.50
CA ILE A 166 1.53 -16.93 -17.76
C ILE A 166 1.78 -15.46 -18.14
N MET A 167 3.04 -15.05 -18.31
CA MET A 167 3.38 -13.69 -18.72
C MET A 167 2.90 -13.36 -20.14
N ASP A 168 2.93 -14.31 -21.06
CA ASP A 168 2.42 -14.12 -22.42
C ASP A 168 0.90 -13.96 -22.44
N ASP A 169 0.14 -14.83 -21.76
CA ASP A 169 -1.32 -14.71 -21.68
C ASP A 169 -1.73 -13.42 -20.95
N LEU A 170 -1.02 -13.04 -19.87
CA LEU A 170 -1.23 -11.78 -19.17
C LEU A 170 -1.02 -10.58 -20.12
N SER A 171 0.07 -10.57 -20.87
CA SER A 171 0.40 -9.50 -21.82
C SER A 171 -0.65 -9.41 -22.93
N ALA A 172 -1.05 -10.56 -23.52
CA ALA A 172 -2.05 -10.62 -24.57
C ALA A 172 -3.43 -10.10 -24.11
N ARG A 173 -3.83 -10.39 -22.88
CA ARG A 173 -5.12 -9.91 -22.34
C ARG A 173 -5.10 -8.43 -21.96
N MET A 174 -3.94 -7.89 -21.62
CA MET A 174 -3.78 -6.48 -21.28
C MET A 174 -3.59 -5.60 -22.52
N GLU A 175 -3.07 -6.16 -23.63
CA GLU A 175 -2.75 -5.42 -24.84
C GLU A 175 -3.94 -4.63 -25.40
N GLY A 176 -3.79 -3.31 -25.55
CA GLY A 176 -4.81 -2.41 -26.07
C GLY A 176 -6.01 -2.14 -25.15
N ARG A 177 -6.10 -2.81 -24.01
CA ARG A 177 -7.24 -2.70 -23.05
C ARG A 177 -6.81 -2.08 -21.73
N LEU A 178 -5.75 -2.60 -21.13
CA LEU A 178 -5.28 -2.26 -19.79
C LEU A 178 -3.79 -1.97 -19.81
N THR A 179 -3.29 -1.26 -18.81
CA THR A 179 -1.86 -1.05 -18.60
C THR A 179 -1.50 -1.17 -17.12
N ASP A 180 -0.37 -1.78 -16.82
CA ASP A 180 0.18 -1.77 -15.48
C ASP A 180 1.27 -0.69 -15.31
N GLN A 181 1.82 -0.58 -14.09
CA GLN A 181 2.87 0.40 -13.79
C GLN A 181 4.17 0.10 -14.57
N THR A 182 4.51 -1.17 -14.75
CA THR A 182 5.74 -1.58 -15.43
C THR A 182 5.64 -1.36 -16.94
N ASP A 183 4.46 -1.60 -17.53
CA ASP A 183 4.20 -1.30 -18.95
C ASP A 183 4.28 0.22 -19.22
N ARG A 184 3.79 1.05 -18.30
CA ARG A 184 3.91 2.51 -18.40
C ARG A 184 5.36 2.98 -18.35
N MET A 185 6.21 2.33 -17.56
CA MET A 185 7.64 2.64 -17.49
C MET A 185 8.36 2.27 -18.80
N GLU A 186 8.01 1.13 -19.41
CA GLU A 186 8.54 0.76 -20.73
C GLU A 186 8.10 1.75 -21.81
N ARG A 187 6.83 2.15 -21.81
CA ARG A 187 6.32 3.17 -22.74
C ARG A 187 6.96 4.53 -22.50
N LEU A 188 7.21 4.90 -21.23
CA LEU A 188 7.96 6.10 -20.91
C LEU A 188 9.32 6.08 -21.59
N ALA A 189 10.11 5.02 -21.39
CA ALA A 189 11.42 4.89 -22.02
C ALA A 189 11.33 4.99 -23.56
N ALA A 190 10.36 4.31 -24.19
CA ALA A 190 10.22 4.31 -25.64
C ALA A 190 9.80 5.67 -26.24
N GLN A 191 8.98 6.45 -25.53
CA GLN A 191 8.37 7.70 -26.04
C GLN A 191 9.00 8.97 -25.49
N LEU A 192 9.95 8.86 -24.57
CA LEU A 192 10.55 10.01 -23.88
C LEU A 192 11.20 11.00 -24.87
N LYS A 193 11.87 10.51 -25.90
CA LYS A 193 12.49 11.31 -26.96
C LYS A 193 11.49 12.18 -27.75
N ASP A 194 10.22 11.78 -27.77
CA ASP A 194 9.15 12.46 -28.50
C ASP A 194 8.46 13.55 -27.66
N ALA A 195 8.73 13.61 -26.35
CA ALA A 195 8.14 14.58 -25.43
C ALA A 195 8.79 15.97 -25.56
N PRO A 196 8.05 17.00 -26.02
CA PRO A 196 8.63 18.31 -26.30
C PRO A 196 9.22 19.00 -25.09
N PHE A 197 8.61 18.83 -23.88
CA PHE A 197 9.04 19.51 -22.67
C PHE A 197 10.38 19.01 -22.11
N LEU A 198 10.83 17.83 -22.54
CA LEU A 198 12.12 17.25 -22.13
C LEU A 198 13.29 17.69 -23.02
N ARG A 199 13.00 18.23 -24.21
CA ARG A 199 14.05 18.65 -25.14
C ARG A 199 14.83 19.85 -24.61
N GLY A 200 16.13 19.64 -24.35
CA GLY A 200 16.98 20.67 -23.78
C GLY A 200 16.65 21.05 -22.35
N ALA A 201 15.85 20.23 -21.65
CA ALA A 201 15.56 20.43 -20.23
C ALA A 201 16.78 20.27 -19.36
N GLU A 202 16.79 20.93 -18.22
CA GLU A 202 17.77 20.75 -17.15
C GLU A 202 17.13 19.92 -16.03
N ILE A 203 17.75 18.81 -15.64
CA ILE A 203 17.13 17.78 -14.78
C ILE A 203 17.99 17.57 -13.56
N TRP A 204 17.39 17.67 -12.37
CA TRP A 204 17.98 17.28 -11.08
C TRP A 204 17.36 15.98 -10.62
N VAL A 205 18.18 15.04 -10.17
CA VAL A 205 17.77 13.74 -9.63
C VAL A 205 18.29 13.63 -8.21
N ASP A 206 17.39 13.53 -7.25
CA ASP A 206 17.75 13.53 -5.83
C ASP A 206 17.00 12.46 -5.03
N GLY A 207 17.64 11.91 -4.00
CA GLY A 207 17.03 10.96 -3.07
C GLY A 207 17.01 9.50 -3.53
N PHE A 208 17.76 9.16 -4.57
CA PHE A 208 17.93 7.78 -5.05
C PHE A 208 19.32 7.25 -4.71
N ASP A 209 19.36 5.96 -4.32
CA ASP A 209 20.62 5.23 -4.13
C ASP A 209 20.88 4.22 -5.26
N PHE A 210 19.83 3.82 -5.95
CA PHE A 210 19.85 2.76 -6.96
C PHE A 210 18.75 2.98 -8.00
N PHE A 211 19.01 2.56 -9.23
CA PHE A 211 18.03 2.50 -10.31
C PHE A 211 17.92 1.08 -10.87
N ASN A 212 16.70 0.63 -11.08
CA ASN A 212 16.45 -0.65 -11.73
C ASN A 212 16.67 -0.55 -13.25
N PRO A 213 16.77 -1.67 -14.00
CA PRO A 213 17.03 -1.65 -15.44
C PRO A 213 16.00 -0.89 -16.29
N GLN A 214 14.72 -0.81 -15.86
CA GLN A 214 13.74 0.04 -16.54
C GLN A 214 14.05 1.53 -16.35
N GLU A 215 14.40 1.93 -15.13
CA GLU A 215 14.80 3.31 -14.81
C GLU A 215 16.11 3.69 -15.52
N MET A 216 17.06 2.75 -15.64
CA MET A 216 18.28 2.94 -16.41
C MET A 216 18.00 3.17 -17.90
N ALA A 217 17.01 2.47 -18.49
CA ALA A 217 16.59 2.73 -19.87
C ALA A 217 15.98 4.13 -20.05
N ILE A 218 15.30 4.65 -19.02
CA ILE A 218 14.81 6.03 -19.03
C ILE A 218 15.99 7.01 -19.00
N PHE A 219 17.02 6.77 -18.19
CA PHE A 219 18.22 7.63 -18.19
C PHE A 219 18.95 7.63 -19.52
N LEU A 220 19.01 6.50 -20.23
CA LEU A 220 19.57 6.45 -21.57
C LEU A 220 18.89 7.47 -22.50
N GLU A 221 17.55 7.51 -22.49
CA GLU A 221 16.78 8.44 -23.31
C GLU A 221 16.87 9.89 -22.80
N LEU A 222 16.96 10.09 -21.47
CA LEU A 222 17.20 11.42 -20.90
C LEU A 222 18.55 12.00 -21.34
N PHE A 223 19.60 11.18 -21.42
CA PHE A 223 20.91 11.63 -21.89
C PHE A 223 20.92 11.99 -23.39
N HIS A 224 20.00 11.45 -24.18
CA HIS A 224 19.80 11.88 -25.56
C HIS A 224 18.99 13.17 -25.71
N THR A 225 18.13 13.49 -24.72
CA THR A 225 17.08 14.50 -24.88
C THR A 225 17.33 15.76 -24.08
N ALA A 226 17.83 15.64 -22.86
CA ALA A 226 18.11 16.75 -21.95
C ALA A 226 19.39 17.51 -22.35
N ASP A 227 19.56 18.72 -21.80
CA ASP A 227 20.79 19.50 -21.91
C ASP A 227 21.78 19.10 -20.79
N THR A 228 21.31 19.08 -19.56
CA THR A 228 22.13 18.74 -18.38
C THR A 228 21.33 17.86 -17.42
N VAL A 229 21.99 16.85 -16.86
CA VAL A 229 21.43 15.98 -15.83
C VAL A 229 22.35 16.01 -14.61
N HIS A 230 21.83 16.52 -13.48
CA HIS A 230 22.50 16.55 -12.19
C HIS A 230 21.97 15.41 -11.33
N ILE A 231 22.85 14.57 -10.81
CA ILE A 231 22.44 13.40 -9.99
C ILE A 231 23.13 13.46 -8.63
N SER A 232 22.33 13.53 -7.56
CA SER A 232 22.85 13.47 -6.20
C SER A 232 23.02 12.01 -5.75
N LEU A 233 24.18 11.67 -5.20
CA LEU A 233 24.45 10.34 -4.66
C LEU A 233 25.08 10.43 -3.27
N THR A 234 24.63 9.58 -2.35
CA THR A 234 25.23 9.47 -1.02
C THR A 234 26.47 8.59 -1.11
N MET A 235 27.63 9.24 -1.09
CA MET A 235 28.92 8.59 -1.28
C MET A 235 30.00 9.29 -0.44
N ASP A 236 31.08 8.58 -0.22
CA ASP A 236 32.31 9.14 0.36
C ASP A 236 33.31 9.49 -0.75
N GLY A 237 34.04 10.58 -0.54
CA GLY A 237 35.04 11.05 -1.47
C GLY A 237 36.01 12.04 -0.80
N HIS A 238 37.09 12.32 -1.47
CA HIS A 238 38.06 13.32 -1.02
C HIS A 238 38.62 14.12 -2.20
N ARG A 239 39.15 15.29 -1.90
CA ARG A 239 39.82 16.12 -2.90
C ARG A 239 41.30 15.80 -2.96
N GLU A 240 41.79 15.55 -4.16
CA GLU A 240 43.21 15.44 -4.45
C GLU A 240 43.61 16.58 -5.40
N GLY A 241 44.03 17.70 -4.83
CA GLY A 241 44.20 18.95 -5.58
C GLY A 241 42.89 19.48 -6.15
N SER A 242 42.82 19.68 -7.46
CA SER A 242 41.61 20.10 -8.17
C SER A 242 40.69 18.93 -8.56
N ARG A 243 41.13 17.68 -8.37
CA ARG A 243 40.35 16.49 -8.74
C ARG A 243 39.58 15.94 -7.53
N VAL A 244 38.37 15.50 -7.78
CA VAL A 244 37.59 14.72 -6.81
C VAL A 244 37.88 13.25 -7.04
N ARG A 245 38.30 12.57 -5.99
CA ARG A 245 38.40 11.12 -5.98
C ARG A 245 37.27 10.54 -5.11
N VAL A 246 36.54 9.62 -5.69
CA VAL A 246 35.55 8.81 -4.96
C VAL A 246 36.35 7.68 -4.28
N ASN A 247 36.04 7.42 -3.01
CA ASN A 247 36.62 6.29 -2.30
C ASN A 247 36.03 5.01 -2.89
N LEU A 248 36.83 4.35 -3.73
CA LEU A 248 36.45 3.12 -4.39
C LEU A 248 36.42 1.97 -3.38
N PRO A 249 35.43 1.08 -3.46
CA PRO A 249 35.50 -0.21 -2.78
C PRO A 249 36.75 -0.95 -3.26
N GLU A 250 37.54 -1.51 -2.35
CA GLU A 250 38.77 -2.24 -2.69
C GLU A 250 38.50 -3.51 -3.54
N ASN A 251 37.22 -3.92 -3.60
CA ASN A 251 36.80 -5.10 -4.35
C ASN A 251 35.41 -4.88 -4.98
N THR A 252 35.21 -5.32 -6.21
CA THR A 252 33.91 -5.26 -6.92
C THR A 252 32.79 -6.04 -6.23
N ARG A 253 33.09 -6.89 -5.27
CA ARG A 253 32.15 -7.61 -4.40
C ARG A 253 31.96 -6.92 -3.05
N ASP A 254 32.48 -5.71 -2.89
CA ASP A 254 32.41 -5.00 -1.62
C ASP A 254 30.95 -4.69 -1.26
N THR A 255 30.56 -5.13 -0.07
CA THR A 255 29.27 -4.84 0.57
C THR A 255 29.36 -3.58 1.43
N GLY A 256 30.33 -2.70 1.16
CA GLY A 256 30.53 -1.45 1.87
C GLY A 256 29.31 -0.53 1.83
N LEU A 257 29.24 0.38 2.79
CA LEU A 257 28.09 1.29 2.98
C LEU A 257 27.66 2.03 1.70
N PHE A 258 28.60 2.39 0.84
CA PHE A 258 28.37 3.15 -0.39
C PHE A 258 28.48 2.33 -1.67
N ALA A 259 28.62 1.01 -1.58
CA ALA A 259 28.81 0.13 -2.74
C ALA A 259 27.70 0.29 -3.77
N ARG A 260 26.43 0.38 -3.32
CA ARG A 260 25.26 0.55 -4.19
C ARG A 260 25.29 1.87 -4.94
N SER A 261 25.54 2.99 -4.26
CA SER A 261 25.65 4.31 -4.90
C SER A 261 26.81 4.38 -5.89
N TYR A 262 27.92 3.72 -5.57
CA TYR A 262 29.06 3.61 -6.47
C TYR A 262 28.73 2.82 -7.75
N GLN A 263 28.07 1.66 -7.60
CA GLN A 263 27.60 0.87 -8.75
C GLN A 263 26.64 1.67 -9.63
N THR A 264 25.75 2.45 -9.00
CA THR A 264 24.83 3.36 -9.71
C THR A 264 25.58 4.42 -10.51
N MET A 265 26.58 5.08 -9.90
CA MET A 265 27.42 6.06 -10.58
C MET A 265 28.15 5.44 -11.77
N GLN A 266 28.72 4.25 -11.61
CA GLN A 266 29.39 3.52 -12.68
C GLN A 266 28.42 3.18 -13.82
N ALA A 267 27.22 2.63 -13.51
CA ALA A 267 26.23 2.26 -14.50
C ALA A 267 25.77 3.46 -15.33
N LEU A 268 25.50 4.60 -14.67
CA LEU A 268 25.12 5.84 -15.36
C LEU A 268 26.27 6.40 -16.21
N THR A 269 27.49 6.33 -15.73
CA THR A 269 28.68 6.73 -16.50
C THR A 269 28.85 5.84 -17.74
N ASN A 270 28.67 4.53 -17.61
CA ASN A 270 28.75 3.61 -18.75
C ASN A 270 27.69 3.92 -19.80
N LEU A 271 26.44 4.20 -19.40
CA LEU A 271 25.39 4.64 -20.34
C LEU A 271 25.77 5.93 -21.08
N LEU A 272 26.36 6.89 -20.41
CA LEU A 272 26.80 8.12 -21.04
C LEU A 272 27.90 7.83 -22.09
N VAL A 273 28.88 6.98 -21.74
CA VAL A 273 30.00 6.59 -22.61
C VAL A 273 29.52 5.76 -23.81
N GLU A 274 28.45 4.97 -23.68
CA GLU A 274 27.81 4.28 -24.82
C GLU A 274 27.27 5.26 -25.86
N ILE A 275 26.76 6.43 -25.42
CA ILE A 275 26.24 7.46 -26.31
C ILE A 275 27.38 8.29 -26.90
N ASP A 276 28.32 8.72 -26.06
CA ASP A 276 29.46 9.54 -26.42
C ASP A 276 30.72 9.05 -25.70
N PRO A 277 31.59 8.30 -26.41
CA PRO A 277 32.84 7.80 -25.82
C PRO A 277 33.80 8.87 -25.30
N THR A 278 33.58 10.13 -25.64
CA THR A 278 34.42 11.25 -25.20
C THR A 278 33.84 11.96 -23.97
N ALA A 279 32.59 11.67 -23.61
CA ALA A 279 31.92 12.30 -22.50
C ALA A 279 32.53 11.87 -21.14
N VAL A 280 32.81 12.84 -20.31
CA VAL A 280 33.31 12.62 -18.96
C VAL A 280 32.38 13.34 -17.98
N PRO A 281 31.79 12.64 -17.01
CA PRO A 281 30.92 13.28 -16.04
C PRO A 281 31.72 14.24 -15.12
N GLU A 282 31.11 15.35 -14.77
CA GLU A 282 31.65 16.24 -13.73
C GLU A 282 31.26 15.74 -12.34
N ILE A 283 32.12 15.85 -11.36
CA ILE A 283 31.89 15.42 -9.99
C ILE A 283 32.06 16.59 -9.03
N HIS A 284 30.97 16.93 -8.34
CA HIS A 284 30.93 17.95 -7.30
C HIS A 284 30.86 17.29 -5.92
N LEU A 285 31.93 17.41 -5.13
CA LEU A 285 32.02 16.88 -3.76
C LEU A 285 31.57 17.91 -2.74
N ILE A 286 30.62 17.56 -1.89
CA ILE A 286 30.20 18.34 -0.72
C ILE A 286 30.70 17.65 0.53
N GLU A 287 31.61 18.28 1.23
CA GLU A 287 32.31 17.72 2.41
C GLU A 287 31.73 18.21 3.74
N GLU A 288 31.12 19.41 3.74
CA GLU A 288 30.64 20.07 4.96
C GLU A 288 29.40 19.40 5.52
N GLN A 289 29.41 19.01 6.80
CA GLN A 289 28.29 18.38 7.48
C GLN A 289 27.38 19.44 8.10
N HIS A 290 26.12 19.53 7.62
CA HIS A 290 25.14 20.51 8.09
C HIS A 290 24.09 19.94 9.03
N ARG A 291 23.77 18.64 8.94
CA ARG A 291 22.70 18.02 9.73
C ARG A 291 23.17 17.61 11.12
N ALA A 292 24.31 16.97 11.21
CA ALA A 292 24.85 16.45 12.46
C ALA A 292 25.69 17.51 13.17
N GLN A 293 25.03 18.50 13.78
CA GLN A 293 25.72 19.59 14.50
C GLN A 293 26.38 19.14 15.80
N LYS A 294 25.91 18.06 16.42
CA LYS A 294 26.50 17.47 17.62
C LYS A 294 27.65 16.53 17.26
N SER A 295 28.71 16.58 18.04
CA SER A 295 29.93 15.83 17.76
C SER A 295 29.76 14.32 17.78
N SER A 296 28.90 13.77 18.67
CA SER A 296 28.59 12.34 18.73
C SER A 296 27.85 11.86 17.48
N LEU A 297 26.85 12.62 17.00
CA LEU A 297 26.09 12.26 15.79
C LEU A 297 26.98 12.36 14.54
N ALA A 298 27.83 13.40 14.44
CA ALA A 298 28.79 13.55 13.35
C ALA A 298 29.82 12.40 13.35
N ALA A 299 30.23 11.97 14.54
CA ALA A 299 31.17 10.87 14.68
C ALA A 299 30.56 9.53 14.29
N ILE A 300 29.30 9.26 14.67
CA ILE A 300 28.55 8.06 14.24
C ILE A 300 28.38 8.06 12.72
N GLU A 301 27.92 9.17 12.14
CA GLU A 301 27.74 9.27 10.69
C GLU A 301 29.04 8.95 9.94
N ARG A 302 30.16 9.49 10.42
CA ARG A 302 31.45 9.30 9.77
C ARG A 302 32.03 7.91 9.94
N GLN A 303 31.78 7.24 11.08
CA GLN A 303 32.47 6.02 11.47
C GLN A 303 31.56 4.79 11.69
N LEU A 304 30.27 4.92 11.49
CA LEU A 304 29.38 3.76 11.50
C LEU A 304 29.88 2.73 10.48
N PHE A 305 30.10 1.50 10.90
CA PHE A 305 30.77 0.41 10.16
C PHE A 305 32.27 0.61 9.87
N GLY A 306 32.89 1.67 10.39
CA GLY A 306 34.35 1.83 10.37
C GLY A 306 35.03 1.01 11.47
N HIS A 307 36.33 0.77 11.30
CA HIS A 307 37.15 0.02 12.30
C HIS A 307 37.86 0.92 13.30
N ALA A 308 37.79 2.22 13.15
CA ALA A 308 38.49 3.14 14.05
C ALA A 308 37.78 3.27 15.40
N ARG A 309 38.55 3.17 16.49
CA ARG A 309 38.02 3.46 17.82
C ARG A 309 37.87 4.97 17.98
N LEU A 310 36.66 5.41 18.28
CA LEU A 310 36.37 6.80 18.63
C LEU A 310 36.84 7.09 20.06
N ALA A 311 37.40 8.28 20.27
CA ALA A 311 37.55 8.81 21.61
C ALA A 311 36.14 9.06 22.23
N PRO A 312 35.97 8.86 23.54
CA PRO A 312 34.71 9.15 24.19
C PRO A 312 34.29 10.60 23.95
N ILE A 313 33.06 10.78 23.45
CA ILE A 313 32.46 12.10 23.23
C ILE A 313 31.38 12.29 24.28
N GLN A 314 31.47 13.34 25.06
CA GLN A 314 30.44 13.68 26.06
C GLN A 314 29.55 14.79 25.51
N ASP A 315 28.45 14.37 24.90
CA ASP A 315 27.29 15.23 24.63
C ASP A 315 26.02 14.43 24.89
N ASN A 316 24.90 15.12 25.00
CA ASN A 316 23.60 14.49 25.29
C ASN A 316 22.78 14.18 24.02
N ALA A 317 23.43 14.08 22.85
CA ALA A 317 22.74 13.90 21.60
C ALA A 317 22.34 12.45 21.33
N LEU A 318 23.00 11.48 21.98
CA LEU A 318 22.71 10.06 21.85
C LEU A 318 22.37 9.47 23.23
N ARG A 319 21.25 8.73 23.29
CA ARG A 319 20.86 7.92 24.45
C ARG A 319 20.58 6.50 24.01
N LEU A 320 21.10 5.55 24.76
CA LEU A 320 20.76 4.13 24.64
C LEU A 320 19.93 3.75 25.86
N VAL A 321 18.74 3.19 25.61
CA VAL A 321 17.79 2.79 26.66
C VAL A 321 17.47 1.31 26.47
N GLU A 322 17.55 0.55 27.53
CA GLU A 322 17.16 -0.84 27.59
C GLU A 322 15.86 -0.97 28.40
N THR A 323 14.90 -1.72 27.88
CA THR A 323 13.62 -1.99 28.53
C THR A 323 13.36 -3.48 28.62
N ALA A 324 12.56 -3.92 29.59
CA ALA A 324 12.29 -5.33 29.80
C ALA A 324 11.38 -5.95 28.71
N THR A 325 10.52 -5.13 28.08
CA THR A 325 9.58 -5.59 27.05
C THR A 325 9.38 -4.53 25.97
N PRO A 326 8.97 -4.91 24.73
CA PRO A 326 8.63 -3.95 23.69
C PRO A 326 7.49 -2.99 24.06
N ARG A 327 6.56 -3.44 24.90
CA ARG A 327 5.48 -2.57 25.44
C ARG A 327 6.05 -1.46 26.31
N LEU A 328 6.92 -1.79 27.25
CA LEU A 328 7.59 -0.80 28.11
C LEU A 328 8.49 0.14 27.29
N GLU A 329 9.05 -0.34 26.18
CA GLU A 329 9.78 0.52 25.23
C GLU A 329 8.85 1.59 24.63
N ALA A 330 7.67 1.19 24.14
CA ALA A 330 6.68 2.12 23.58
C ALA A 330 6.19 3.13 24.62
N GLU A 331 5.90 2.68 25.86
CA GLU A 331 5.49 3.54 26.97
C GLU A 331 6.60 4.53 27.40
N ALA A 332 7.86 4.07 27.41
CA ALA A 332 9.02 4.93 27.72
C ALA A 332 9.22 6.01 26.64
N VAL A 333 9.07 5.64 25.34
CA VAL A 333 9.12 6.61 24.25
C VAL A 333 8.00 7.65 24.39
N ALA A 334 6.76 7.24 24.64
CA ALA A 334 5.63 8.16 24.85
C ALA A 334 5.90 9.12 26.01
N SER A 335 6.38 8.61 27.14
CA SER A 335 6.72 9.41 28.32
C SER A 335 7.84 10.43 28.04
N ASP A 336 8.89 10.03 27.32
CA ASP A 336 10.00 10.95 26.98
C ASP A 336 9.58 12.00 25.94
N ILE A 337 8.72 11.65 24.97
CA ILE A 337 8.13 12.61 24.02
C ILE A 337 7.34 13.69 24.78
N LEU A 338 6.50 13.31 25.77
CA LEU A 338 5.79 14.28 26.60
C LEU A 338 6.75 15.18 27.37
N ARG A 339 7.81 14.62 27.93
CA ARG A 339 8.85 15.39 28.62
C ARG A 339 9.49 16.41 27.68
N LEU A 340 9.89 16.01 26.47
CA LEU A 340 10.47 16.90 25.46
C LEU A 340 9.50 18.02 25.05
N ALA A 341 8.24 17.68 24.82
CA ALA A 341 7.24 18.66 24.42
C ALA A 341 6.93 19.67 25.53
N ARG A 342 6.75 19.18 26.79
CA ARG A 342 6.36 20.03 27.93
C ARG A 342 7.53 20.78 28.57
N ALA A 343 8.69 20.15 28.73
CA ALA A 343 9.82 20.72 29.45
C ALA A 343 10.84 21.40 28.53
N GLU A 344 11.00 20.95 27.30
CA GLU A 344 12.02 21.45 26.37
C GLU A 344 11.42 22.21 25.17
N GLY A 345 10.06 22.26 25.04
CA GLY A 345 9.35 23.04 24.04
C GLY A 345 9.47 22.50 22.61
N TYR A 346 9.78 21.22 22.43
CA TYR A 346 9.73 20.57 21.12
C TYR A 346 8.30 20.48 20.62
N ARG A 347 8.12 20.67 19.31
CA ARG A 347 6.85 20.38 18.63
C ARG A 347 6.78 18.92 18.24
N TYR A 348 5.60 18.33 18.27
CA TYR A 348 5.42 16.92 17.89
C TYR A 348 5.94 16.62 16.47
N ARG A 349 5.77 17.54 15.53
CA ARG A 349 6.29 17.42 14.14
C ARG A 349 7.82 17.41 14.02
N GLU A 350 8.54 17.80 15.07
CA GLU A 350 10.00 17.76 15.13
C GLU A 350 10.53 16.42 15.66
N ILE A 351 9.61 15.48 15.99
CA ILE A 351 9.90 14.19 16.61
C ILE A 351 9.44 13.07 15.67
N ALA A 352 10.30 12.07 15.46
CA ALA A 352 9.96 10.87 14.72
C ALA A 352 10.31 9.60 15.50
N VAL A 353 9.52 8.54 15.26
CA VAL A 353 9.79 7.18 15.75
C VAL A 353 10.03 6.29 14.54
N LEU A 354 11.22 5.72 14.48
CA LEU A 354 11.66 4.86 13.38
C LEU A 354 11.56 3.41 13.81
N VAL A 355 10.86 2.64 13.02
CA VAL A 355 10.54 1.24 13.30
C VAL A 355 10.96 0.38 12.11
N ARG A 356 11.57 -0.77 12.36
CA ARG A 356 11.85 -1.76 11.32
C ARG A 356 10.72 -2.75 11.13
N ASP A 357 10.15 -3.22 12.24
CA ASP A 357 8.99 -4.13 12.27
C ASP A 357 7.75 -3.34 12.63
N MET A 358 7.14 -2.75 11.60
CA MET A 358 5.96 -1.90 11.75
C MET A 358 4.76 -2.69 12.26
N ASP A 359 4.59 -3.94 11.83
CA ASP A 359 3.44 -4.77 12.21
C ASP A 359 3.41 -5.02 13.72
N THR A 360 4.56 -5.31 14.31
CA THR A 360 4.66 -5.52 15.76
C THR A 360 4.57 -4.19 16.54
N TYR A 361 5.31 -3.16 16.11
CA TYR A 361 5.43 -1.95 16.91
C TYR A 361 4.28 -0.96 16.76
N ALA A 362 3.56 -0.96 15.63
CA ALA A 362 2.39 -0.08 15.47
C ALA A 362 1.31 -0.40 16.53
N GLU A 363 1.08 -1.68 16.81
CA GLU A 363 0.11 -2.12 17.82
C GLU A 363 0.50 -1.75 19.27
N LEU A 364 1.77 -1.48 19.52
CA LEU A 364 2.29 -1.07 20.82
C LEU A 364 2.37 0.45 20.97
N LEU A 365 2.83 1.14 19.92
CA LEU A 365 3.03 2.59 19.94
C LEU A 365 1.72 3.38 19.91
N LEU A 366 0.75 2.95 19.07
CA LEU A 366 -0.51 3.68 18.93
C LEU A 366 -1.31 3.76 20.25
N PRO A 367 -1.51 2.66 21.00
CA PRO A 367 -2.17 2.75 22.32
C PRO A 367 -1.36 3.57 23.32
N ALA A 368 -0.02 3.38 23.39
CA ALA A 368 0.81 4.13 24.32
C ALA A 368 0.78 5.65 24.06
N PHE A 369 0.68 6.06 22.79
CA PHE A 369 0.54 7.47 22.42
C PHE A 369 -0.88 8.00 22.69
N ALA A 370 -1.90 7.17 22.45
CA ALA A 370 -3.29 7.52 22.79
C ALA A 370 -3.49 7.71 24.31
N ASP A 371 -2.92 6.84 25.13
CA ASP A 371 -2.96 6.95 26.60
C ASP A 371 -2.29 8.23 27.12
N CYS A 372 -1.39 8.80 26.33
CA CYS A 372 -0.65 10.02 26.65
C CYS A 372 -1.16 11.26 25.88
N ASP A 373 -2.26 11.18 25.15
CA ASP A 373 -2.79 12.26 24.29
C ASP A 373 -1.74 12.82 23.30
N ILE A 374 -0.83 11.97 22.80
CA ILE A 374 0.19 12.37 21.83
C ILE A 374 -0.40 12.22 20.42
N PRO A 375 -0.56 13.31 19.65
CA PRO A 375 -0.99 13.23 18.27
C PRO A 375 0.11 12.54 17.45
N CYS A 376 -0.23 11.45 16.78
CA CYS A 376 0.71 10.71 15.95
C CYS A 376 0.13 10.37 14.59
N HIS A 377 1.01 10.24 13.61
CA HIS A 377 0.70 9.74 12.28
C HIS A 377 1.54 8.52 11.99
N LEU A 378 0.87 7.43 11.67
CA LEU A 378 1.51 6.21 11.19
C LEU A 378 1.61 6.28 9.66
N ASP A 379 2.83 6.36 9.15
CA ASP A 379 3.08 6.33 7.70
C ASP A 379 3.00 4.87 7.19
N ALA A 380 1.82 4.29 7.34
CA ALA A 380 1.48 2.97 6.84
C ALA A 380 0.01 2.93 6.43
N LYS A 381 -0.30 2.18 5.39
CA LYS A 381 -1.66 1.91 5.01
C LYS A 381 -2.23 0.82 5.92
N ARG A 382 -3.46 1.00 6.39
CA ARG A 382 -4.16 -0.05 7.14
C ARG A 382 -4.95 -0.95 6.19
N PRO A 383 -4.82 -2.28 6.34
CA PRO A 383 -5.72 -3.18 5.63
C PRO A 383 -7.17 -2.91 6.04
N SER A 384 -8.08 -2.85 5.09
CA SER A 384 -9.51 -2.68 5.37
C SER A 384 -10.23 -4.00 5.64
N THR A 385 -9.50 -5.09 5.78
CA THR A 385 -10.01 -6.45 5.98
C THR A 385 -10.97 -6.60 7.16
N HIS A 386 -10.82 -5.75 8.18
CA HIS A 386 -11.65 -5.77 9.39
C HIS A 386 -12.82 -4.77 9.36
N HIS A 387 -13.00 -4.02 8.25
CA HIS A 387 -14.15 -3.12 8.17
C HIS A 387 -15.46 -3.91 8.01
N PRO A 388 -16.54 -3.55 8.74
CA PRO A 388 -17.82 -4.29 8.68
C PRO A 388 -18.35 -4.50 7.27
N LEU A 389 -18.19 -3.56 6.34
CA LEU A 389 -18.62 -3.71 4.95
C LEU A 389 -17.85 -4.82 4.21
N ALA A 390 -16.53 -4.89 4.40
CA ALA A 390 -15.73 -5.95 3.81
C ALA A 390 -16.14 -7.33 4.35
N GLU A 391 -16.45 -7.40 5.65
CA GLU A 391 -16.93 -8.63 6.29
C GLU A 391 -18.33 -9.02 5.84
N LEU A 392 -19.24 -8.05 5.65
CA LEU A 392 -20.57 -8.31 5.08
C LEU A 392 -20.48 -8.96 3.70
N LEU A 393 -19.69 -8.36 2.79
CA LEU A 393 -19.48 -8.87 1.42
C LEU A 393 -18.90 -10.28 1.42
N ARG A 394 -17.89 -10.52 2.27
CA ARG A 394 -17.24 -11.82 2.43
C ARG A 394 -18.23 -12.87 2.94
N ALA A 395 -18.95 -12.58 4.03
CA ALA A 395 -19.89 -13.49 4.64
C ALA A 395 -21.08 -13.78 3.72
N ALA A 396 -21.60 -12.77 3.02
CA ALA A 396 -22.71 -12.93 2.07
C ALA A 396 -22.32 -13.81 0.87
N ALA A 397 -21.14 -13.59 0.27
CA ALA A 397 -20.63 -14.45 -0.80
C ALA A 397 -20.37 -15.88 -0.32
N GLN A 398 -19.81 -16.06 0.86
CA GLN A 398 -19.60 -17.38 1.46
C GLN A 398 -20.92 -18.10 1.77
N THR A 399 -21.98 -17.38 2.18
CA THR A 399 -23.32 -17.94 2.38
C THR A 399 -23.86 -18.54 1.08
N ALA A 400 -23.59 -17.90 -0.05
CA ALA A 400 -24.04 -18.40 -1.35
C ALA A 400 -23.38 -19.74 -1.72
N TRP A 401 -22.07 -19.90 -1.59
CA TRP A 401 -21.41 -21.11 -2.07
C TRP A 401 -21.18 -22.19 -1.01
N ARG A 402 -20.96 -21.83 0.27
CA ARG A 402 -20.81 -22.79 1.38
C ARG A 402 -22.15 -23.23 1.98
N GLY A 403 -23.19 -22.42 1.77
CA GLY A 403 -24.51 -22.63 2.34
C GLY A 403 -24.77 -21.75 3.56
N TRP A 404 -26.03 -21.78 3.99
CA TRP A 404 -26.56 -20.99 5.10
C TRP A 404 -26.21 -21.62 6.45
N GLY A 405 -24.92 -21.80 6.68
CA GLY A 405 -24.42 -22.29 7.96
C GLY A 405 -24.46 -21.21 9.03
N TYR A 406 -24.34 -21.65 10.27
CA TYR A 406 -24.22 -20.78 11.41
C TYR A 406 -23.12 -19.72 11.23
N ASP A 407 -21.90 -20.16 10.89
CA ASP A 407 -20.76 -19.28 10.75
C ASP A 407 -20.94 -18.22 9.64
N THR A 408 -21.59 -18.57 8.53
CA THR A 408 -21.73 -17.65 7.39
C THR A 408 -22.80 -16.61 7.63
N VAL A 409 -23.98 -17.01 8.14
CA VAL A 409 -25.11 -16.11 8.35
C VAL A 409 -24.84 -15.16 9.52
N PHE A 410 -24.40 -15.66 10.67
CA PHE A 410 -24.19 -14.79 11.84
C PHE A 410 -23.00 -13.83 11.69
N ARG A 411 -21.99 -14.19 10.91
CA ARG A 411 -20.95 -13.23 10.51
C ARG A 411 -21.51 -12.05 9.73
N ALA A 412 -22.43 -12.30 8.79
CA ALA A 412 -23.09 -11.22 8.06
C ALA A 412 -23.97 -10.36 8.98
N LEU A 413 -24.73 -10.96 9.89
CA LEU A 413 -25.61 -10.25 10.82
C LEU A 413 -24.83 -9.37 11.82
N ARG A 414 -23.71 -9.85 12.32
CA ARG A 414 -22.86 -9.12 13.28
C ARG A 414 -22.18 -7.88 12.69
N THR A 415 -22.26 -7.67 11.37
CA THR A 415 -21.71 -6.46 10.73
C THR A 415 -22.54 -5.19 11.00
N GLY A 416 -23.78 -5.32 11.45
CA GLY A 416 -24.65 -4.19 11.78
C GLY A 416 -25.36 -3.54 10.59
N PHE A 417 -25.27 -4.09 9.38
CA PHE A 417 -25.95 -3.53 8.20
C PHE A 417 -27.36 -4.02 7.98
N PHE A 418 -27.80 -5.04 8.67
CA PHE A 418 -29.19 -5.47 8.58
C PHE A 418 -30.07 -4.49 9.34
N PRO A 419 -31.16 -3.98 8.72
CA PRO A 419 -31.96 -2.94 9.33
C PRO A 419 -32.69 -3.47 10.58
N VAL A 420 -32.51 -2.79 11.69
CA VAL A 420 -33.37 -2.91 12.85
C VAL A 420 -34.67 -2.18 12.51
N VAL A 421 -35.66 -2.91 12.07
CA VAL A 421 -37.03 -2.36 12.06
C VAL A 421 -37.73 -2.95 13.25
N ALA A 422 -37.85 -2.15 14.29
CA ALA A 422 -38.72 -2.44 15.40
C ALA A 422 -40.15 -2.62 14.90
N GLU A 423 -40.71 -3.83 15.05
CA GLU A 423 -42.17 -3.96 15.06
C GLU A 423 -42.65 -3.71 16.48
N PRO A 424 -43.78 -3.02 16.68
CA PRO A 424 -44.28 -2.69 18.01
C PRO A 424 -44.38 -3.88 18.97
N ALA A 425 -44.54 -5.08 18.44
CA ALA A 425 -44.59 -6.31 19.23
C ALA A 425 -43.19 -6.86 19.64
N ALA A 426 -42.12 -6.46 18.96
CA ALA A 426 -40.74 -6.87 19.30
C ALA A 426 -40.08 -5.90 20.29
N ASP A 427 -40.52 -4.63 20.29
CA ASP A 427 -39.98 -3.58 21.18
C ASP A 427 -40.26 -3.85 22.66
N ASP A 428 -41.26 -4.63 22.99
CA ASP A 428 -41.59 -5.00 24.37
C ASP A 428 -40.63 -6.05 24.97
N TYR A 429 -39.86 -6.78 24.12
CA TYR A 429 -39.04 -7.91 24.56
C TYR A 429 -37.55 -7.77 24.27
N PHE A 430 -37.16 -6.94 23.30
CA PHE A 430 -35.78 -6.57 23.06
C PHE A 430 -35.61 -5.14 23.49
N SER A 431 -34.61 -4.85 24.32
CA SER A 431 -34.30 -3.47 24.70
C SER A 431 -34.17 -2.63 23.43
N CYS A 432 -35.10 -1.72 23.24
CA CYS A 432 -35.25 -0.92 22.04
C CYS A 432 -33.91 -0.37 21.56
N GLY A 433 -33.40 -0.84 20.43
CA GLY A 433 -32.24 -0.27 19.73
C GLY A 433 -30.95 -1.07 19.75
N ASP A 434 -30.84 -2.20 20.45
CA ASP A 434 -29.61 -3.02 20.36
C ASP A 434 -29.75 -4.20 19.40
N TRP A 435 -29.26 -3.96 18.16
CA TRP A 435 -29.18 -5.02 17.13
C TRP A 435 -28.36 -6.22 17.59
N GLN A 436 -27.29 -6.00 18.34
CA GLN A 436 -26.41 -7.09 18.79
C GLN A 436 -27.14 -8.02 19.75
N GLU A 437 -27.93 -7.48 20.67
CA GLU A 437 -28.75 -8.29 21.57
C GLU A 437 -29.78 -9.14 20.80
N ALA A 438 -30.45 -8.55 19.81
CA ALA A 438 -31.41 -9.28 18.97
C ALA A 438 -30.73 -10.41 18.15
N VAL A 439 -29.53 -10.18 17.65
CA VAL A 439 -28.73 -11.19 16.96
C VAL A 439 -28.32 -12.31 17.93
N ASP A 440 -27.93 -12.00 19.15
CA ASP A 440 -27.57 -13.00 20.17
C ASP A 440 -28.78 -13.89 20.55
N TRP A 441 -29.98 -13.30 20.68
CA TRP A 441 -31.20 -14.07 20.89
C TRP A 441 -31.50 -15.00 19.70
N LEU A 442 -31.38 -14.50 18.47
CA LEU A 442 -31.58 -15.30 17.25
C LEU A 442 -30.56 -16.43 17.14
N GLU A 443 -29.30 -16.16 17.50
CA GLU A 443 -28.21 -17.13 17.50
C GLU A 443 -28.48 -18.26 18.50
N ASN A 444 -28.82 -17.93 19.73
CA ASN A 444 -29.18 -18.90 20.76
C ASN A 444 -30.38 -19.75 20.34
N TYR A 445 -31.37 -19.16 19.71
CA TYR A 445 -32.54 -19.88 19.18
C TYR A 445 -32.12 -20.85 18.07
N CYS A 446 -31.32 -20.41 17.11
CA CYS A 446 -30.82 -21.27 16.03
C CYS A 446 -29.97 -22.44 16.55
N ILE A 447 -29.14 -22.20 17.57
CA ILE A 447 -28.34 -23.25 18.23
C ILE A 447 -29.27 -24.26 18.93
N ALA A 448 -30.24 -23.77 19.73
CA ALA A 448 -31.12 -24.61 20.51
C ALA A 448 -31.99 -25.56 19.63
N PHE A 449 -32.40 -25.10 18.47
CA PHE A 449 -33.27 -25.85 17.57
C PHE A 449 -32.58 -26.41 16.31
N GLY A 450 -31.23 -26.28 16.22
CA GLY A 450 -30.43 -26.87 15.15
C GLY A 450 -30.72 -26.27 13.76
N ILE A 451 -30.99 -24.99 13.67
CA ILE A 451 -31.28 -24.28 12.42
C ILE A 451 -29.98 -24.00 11.69
N ARG A 452 -29.72 -24.68 10.56
CA ARG A 452 -28.42 -24.67 9.84
C ARG A 452 -28.53 -24.66 8.33
N THR A 453 -29.76 -24.63 7.79
CA THR A 453 -30.00 -24.81 6.36
C THR A 453 -30.81 -23.69 5.77
N GLU A 454 -30.57 -23.36 4.50
CA GLU A 454 -31.35 -22.39 3.74
C GLU A 454 -32.84 -22.69 3.81
N ARG A 455 -33.26 -23.98 3.64
CA ARG A 455 -34.66 -24.40 3.73
C ARG A 455 -35.30 -24.01 5.06
N GLN A 456 -34.58 -24.06 6.17
CA GLN A 456 -35.12 -23.67 7.48
C GLN A 456 -35.19 -22.14 7.60
N TRP A 457 -34.25 -21.41 7.04
CA TRP A 457 -34.24 -19.94 7.03
C TRP A 457 -35.32 -19.36 6.10
N THR A 458 -35.55 -19.96 4.92
CA THR A 458 -36.49 -19.49 3.89
C THR A 458 -37.88 -20.12 4.00
N ALA A 459 -38.15 -20.96 5.02
CA ALA A 459 -39.42 -21.61 5.23
C ALA A 459 -40.59 -20.58 5.26
N THR A 460 -41.64 -20.87 4.52
CA THR A 460 -42.88 -20.05 4.50
C THR A 460 -43.62 -20.12 5.83
N ASP A 461 -43.59 -21.30 6.48
CA ASP A 461 -44.18 -21.48 7.80
C ASP A 461 -43.39 -20.72 8.88
N ALA A 462 -44.12 -20.17 9.84
CA ALA A 462 -43.51 -19.52 10.98
C ALA A 462 -42.78 -20.52 11.87
N TRP A 463 -41.64 -20.07 12.42
CA TRP A 463 -40.95 -20.86 13.44
C TRP A 463 -41.84 -21.01 14.67
N ASN A 464 -41.99 -22.24 15.13
CA ASN A 464 -42.84 -22.58 16.27
C ASN A 464 -42.25 -23.68 17.14
N PHE A 465 -40.91 -23.76 17.19
CA PHE A 465 -40.21 -24.80 17.93
C PHE A 465 -40.44 -24.67 19.43
N VAL A 466 -40.37 -23.46 20.01
CA VAL A 466 -40.68 -23.18 21.40
C VAL A 466 -42.12 -23.53 21.73
N ARG A 467 -43.06 -23.04 20.92
CA ARG A 467 -44.48 -23.29 21.10
C ARG A 467 -44.83 -24.77 21.09
N ARG A 468 -44.14 -25.58 20.28
CA ARG A 468 -44.35 -27.04 20.22
C ARG A 468 -43.84 -27.76 21.46
N THR A 469 -42.85 -27.21 22.18
CA THR A 469 -42.34 -27.80 23.42
C THR A 469 -43.19 -27.49 24.64
N ILE A 470 -44.05 -26.47 24.55
CA ILE A 470 -44.91 -26.03 25.67
C ILE A 470 -46.26 -26.75 25.58
N PRO A 471 -46.71 -27.47 26.66
CA PRO A 471 -48.04 -28.07 26.72
C PRO A 471 -49.15 -27.05 26.53
N GLU A 472 -50.25 -27.45 25.86
CA GLU A 472 -51.31 -26.52 25.47
C GLU A 472 -52.00 -25.83 26.65
N ASP A 473 -52.18 -26.56 27.72
CA ASP A 473 -52.76 -26.09 28.99
C ASP A 473 -51.91 -25.07 29.78
N THR A 474 -50.64 -24.96 29.45
CA THR A 474 -49.71 -24.04 30.13
C THR A 474 -49.25 -22.88 29.26
N ARG A 475 -49.71 -22.76 28.00
CA ARG A 475 -49.30 -21.73 27.04
C ARG A 475 -49.66 -20.30 27.49
N GLU A 476 -50.73 -20.17 28.26
CA GLU A 476 -51.23 -18.87 28.79
C GLU A 476 -50.51 -18.40 30.06
N THR A 477 -49.60 -19.22 30.62
CA THR A 477 -48.82 -18.74 31.75
C THR A 477 -47.93 -17.59 31.29
N GLU A 478 -47.74 -16.57 32.15
CA GLU A 478 -46.97 -15.35 31.83
C GLU A 478 -45.57 -15.67 31.26
N GLN A 479 -44.83 -16.60 31.84
CA GLN A 479 -43.54 -17.04 31.34
C GLN A 479 -43.58 -17.66 29.96
N ASN A 480 -44.56 -18.51 29.68
CA ASN A 480 -44.67 -19.19 28.37
C ASN A 480 -45.22 -18.25 27.29
N ALA A 481 -46.10 -17.31 27.66
CA ALA A 481 -46.57 -16.27 26.75
C ALA A 481 -45.40 -15.37 26.29
N VAL A 482 -44.48 -14.99 27.17
CA VAL A 482 -43.25 -14.26 26.84
C VAL A 482 -42.36 -15.05 25.89
N ARG A 483 -42.12 -16.35 26.16
CA ARG A 483 -41.31 -17.21 25.30
C ARG A 483 -41.88 -17.36 23.90
N ILE A 484 -43.21 -17.48 23.77
CA ILE A 484 -43.87 -17.54 22.48
C ILE A 484 -43.81 -16.21 21.75
N ALA A 485 -43.94 -15.08 22.44
CA ALA A 485 -43.84 -13.76 21.85
C ALA A 485 -42.40 -13.48 21.32
N VAL A 486 -41.36 -13.87 22.06
CA VAL A 486 -39.96 -13.83 21.59
C VAL A 486 -39.77 -14.67 20.33
N GLU A 487 -40.31 -15.89 20.27
CA GLU A 487 -40.27 -16.74 19.06
C GLU A 487 -40.91 -16.05 17.85
N ILE A 488 -42.07 -15.40 18.02
CA ILE A 488 -42.75 -14.66 16.95
C ILE A 488 -41.86 -13.49 16.45
N ALA A 489 -41.23 -12.75 17.37
CA ALA A 489 -40.34 -11.66 17.03
C ALA A 489 -39.10 -12.17 16.27
N LEU A 490 -38.49 -13.28 16.71
CA LEU A 490 -37.38 -13.92 16.02
C LEU A 490 -37.75 -14.44 14.63
N ASP A 491 -38.97 -14.97 14.45
CA ASP A 491 -39.46 -15.38 13.11
C ASP A 491 -39.63 -14.17 12.17
N ALA A 492 -40.15 -13.06 12.65
CA ALA A 492 -40.25 -11.82 11.89
C ALA A 492 -38.87 -11.31 11.46
N MET A 493 -37.90 -11.31 12.40
CA MET A 493 -36.48 -10.95 12.12
C MET A 493 -35.86 -11.90 11.09
N ARG A 494 -36.04 -13.22 11.24
CA ARG A 494 -35.61 -14.23 10.27
C ARG A 494 -36.06 -13.90 8.85
N ARG A 495 -37.35 -13.63 8.66
CA ARG A 495 -37.93 -13.37 7.33
C ARG A 495 -37.32 -12.17 6.65
N ARG A 496 -37.03 -11.11 7.42
CA ARG A 496 -36.35 -9.90 6.92
C ARG A 496 -34.90 -10.16 6.53
N ILE A 497 -34.21 -11.00 7.28
CA ILE A 497 -32.83 -11.42 6.97
C ILE A 497 -32.83 -12.36 5.76
N ALA A 498 -33.72 -13.32 5.74
CA ALA A 498 -33.75 -14.35 4.70
C ALA A 498 -34.08 -13.79 3.31
N ALA A 499 -34.94 -12.78 3.21
CA ALA A 499 -35.39 -12.25 1.93
C ALA A 499 -34.23 -11.72 1.06
N PRO A 500 -33.41 -10.73 1.50
CA PRO A 500 -32.29 -10.21 0.69
C PRO A 500 -31.21 -11.26 0.48
N LEU A 501 -30.88 -12.08 1.48
CA LEU A 501 -29.86 -13.13 1.36
C LEU A 501 -30.29 -14.22 0.37
N SER A 502 -31.58 -14.59 0.32
CA SER A 502 -32.09 -15.60 -0.62
C SER A 502 -31.97 -15.10 -2.06
N ILE A 503 -32.37 -13.85 -2.33
CA ILE A 503 -32.23 -13.23 -3.65
C ILE A 503 -30.77 -13.25 -4.10
N LEU A 504 -29.85 -12.78 -3.23
CA LEU A 504 -28.41 -12.78 -3.50
C LEU A 504 -27.89 -14.21 -3.76
N THR A 505 -28.24 -15.16 -2.89
CA THR A 505 -27.81 -16.56 -3.01
C THR A 505 -28.28 -17.19 -4.33
N GLN A 506 -29.48 -16.91 -4.77
CA GLN A 506 -30.02 -17.41 -6.04
C GLN A 506 -29.21 -16.90 -7.23
N HIS A 507 -28.88 -15.60 -7.26
CA HIS A 507 -28.07 -15.01 -8.33
C HIS A 507 -26.62 -15.49 -8.31
N LEU A 508 -26.01 -15.59 -7.11
CA LEU A 508 -24.63 -16.05 -6.99
C LEU A 508 -24.42 -17.53 -7.28
N ARG A 509 -25.44 -18.39 -7.13
CA ARG A 509 -25.36 -19.84 -7.39
C ARG A 509 -25.65 -20.23 -8.82
N SER A 510 -26.22 -19.36 -9.63
CA SER A 510 -26.55 -19.70 -11.02
C SER A 510 -25.28 -20.08 -11.79
N ASP A 511 -25.22 -21.27 -12.37
CA ASP A 511 -24.07 -21.77 -13.10
C ASP A 511 -23.83 -21.03 -14.44
N GLU A 512 -24.81 -20.27 -14.91
CA GLU A 512 -24.75 -19.48 -16.14
C GLU A 512 -24.40 -18.01 -15.89
N SER A 513 -24.29 -17.57 -14.62
CA SER A 513 -24.04 -16.17 -14.29
C SER A 513 -22.62 -15.74 -14.59
N THR A 514 -22.52 -14.60 -15.26
CA THR A 514 -21.24 -13.91 -15.51
C THR A 514 -20.72 -13.22 -14.25
N ALA A 515 -19.44 -12.83 -14.25
CA ALA A 515 -18.87 -12.01 -13.18
C ALA A 515 -19.60 -10.68 -13.01
N HIS A 516 -20.08 -10.08 -14.12
CA HIS A 516 -20.88 -8.85 -14.10
C HIS A 516 -22.21 -9.05 -13.35
N GLU A 517 -22.96 -10.10 -13.70
CA GLU A 517 -24.25 -10.37 -13.07
C GLU A 517 -24.12 -10.65 -11.58
N ARG A 518 -23.09 -11.38 -11.17
CA ARG A 518 -22.79 -11.65 -9.76
C ARG A 518 -22.40 -10.39 -9.01
N THR A 519 -21.57 -9.54 -9.61
CA THR A 519 -21.17 -8.25 -9.03
C THR A 519 -22.36 -7.32 -8.89
N ARG A 520 -23.26 -7.31 -9.90
CA ARG A 520 -24.51 -6.56 -9.83
C ARG A 520 -25.41 -7.05 -8.72
N ALA A 521 -25.54 -8.36 -8.55
CA ALA A 521 -26.33 -8.93 -7.46
C ALA A 521 -25.80 -8.52 -6.07
N LEU A 522 -24.46 -8.43 -5.90
CA LEU A 522 -23.87 -7.89 -4.68
C LEU A 522 -24.20 -6.41 -4.48
N TYR A 523 -24.12 -5.60 -5.53
CA TYR A 523 -24.47 -4.18 -5.44
C TYR A 523 -25.96 -4.00 -5.07
N ASP A 524 -26.86 -4.72 -5.72
CA ASP A 524 -28.29 -4.69 -5.44
C ASP A 524 -28.60 -5.15 -4.00
N PHE A 525 -27.84 -6.11 -3.49
CA PHE A 525 -27.92 -6.55 -2.09
C PHE A 525 -27.50 -5.44 -1.10
N LEU A 526 -26.40 -4.71 -1.39
CA LEU A 526 -25.98 -3.58 -0.57
C LEU A 526 -27.00 -2.44 -0.57
N ASP A 527 -27.64 -2.20 -1.71
CA ASP A 527 -28.69 -1.19 -1.85
C ASP A 527 -29.95 -1.58 -1.05
N GLN A 528 -30.40 -2.84 -1.15
CA GLN A 528 -31.51 -3.38 -0.34
C GLN A 528 -31.29 -3.25 1.17
N LEU A 529 -30.05 -3.41 1.63
CA LEU A 529 -29.67 -3.23 3.03
C LEU A 529 -29.46 -1.75 3.43
N SER A 530 -29.59 -0.81 2.50
CA SER A 530 -29.31 0.62 2.74
C SER A 530 -27.92 0.87 3.34
N VAL A 531 -26.91 0.17 2.81
CA VAL A 531 -25.54 0.19 3.35
C VAL A 531 -24.95 1.60 3.30
N MET A 532 -25.14 2.34 2.20
CA MET A 532 -24.58 3.70 2.06
C MET A 532 -25.15 4.69 3.09
N PRO A 533 -26.48 4.77 3.33
CA PRO A 533 -27.04 5.57 4.43
C PRO A 533 -26.51 5.18 5.81
N THR A 534 -26.32 3.89 6.07
CA THR A 534 -25.79 3.37 7.33
C THR A 534 -24.32 3.83 7.54
N LEU A 535 -23.47 3.71 6.52
CA LEU A 535 -22.08 4.19 6.56
C LEU A 535 -22.02 5.70 6.81
N GLU A 536 -22.89 6.47 6.19
CA GLU A 536 -22.95 7.92 6.39
C GLU A 536 -23.38 8.28 7.83
N ALA A 537 -24.33 7.54 8.41
CA ALA A 537 -24.70 7.71 9.80
C ALA A 537 -23.56 7.35 10.75
N TRP A 538 -22.83 6.25 10.49
CA TRP A 538 -21.67 5.88 11.28
C TRP A 538 -20.53 6.90 11.16
N ARG A 539 -20.31 7.43 9.96
CA ARG A 539 -19.34 8.52 9.73
C ARG A 539 -19.69 9.75 10.56
N ALA A 540 -20.96 10.19 10.50
CA ALA A 540 -21.41 11.36 11.24
C ALA A 540 -21.29 11.18 12.75
N ALA A 541 -21.60 9.99 13.27
CA ALA A 541 -21.42 9.66 14.68
C ALA A 541 -19.95 9.68 15.09
N ALA A 542 -19.07 9.08 14.29
CA ALA A 542 -17.64 9.08 14.53
C ALA A 542 -17.03 10.50 14.47
N ASP A 543 -17.46 11.35 13.53
CA ASP A 543 -17.06 12.76 13.46
C ASP A 543 -17.51 13.53 14.72
N ALA A 544 -18.74 13.32 15.19
CA ALA A 544 -19.27 13.97 16.39
C ALA A 544 -18.53 13.57 17.67
N GLU A 545 -18.04 12.33 17.74
CA GLU A 545 -17.25 11.79 18.84
C GLU A 545 -15.74 12.10 18.73
N GLY A 546 -15.31 12.77 17.66
CA GLY A 546 -13.90 13.09 17.41
C GLY A 546 -13.05 11.88 16.94
N ARG A 547 -13.66 10.75 16.57
CA ARG A 547 -12.99 9.56 16.04
C ARG A 547 -12.72 9.70 14.54
N LEU A 548 -11.84 10.65 14.18
CA LEU A 548 -11.58 11.06 12.78
C LEU A 548 -11.05 9.92 11.90
N ALA A 549 -10.29 8.98 12.47
CA ALA A 549 -9.78 7.83 11.75
C ALA A 549 -10.92 6.89 11.31
N ASP A 550 -11.90 6.64 12.18
CA ASP A 550 -13.06 5.80 11.88
C ASP A 550 -13.97 6.49 10.85
N ALA A 551 -14.20 7.80 11.02
CA ALA A 551 -14.96 8.60 10.06
C ALA A 551 -14.32 8.57 8.66
N ALA A 552 -12.99 8.66 8.59
CA ALA A 552 -12.25 8.55 7.34
C ALA A 552 -12.35 7.14 6.74
N ALA A 553 -12.31 6.08 7.56
CA ALA A 553 -12.48 4.71 7.13
C ALA A 553 -13.88 4.47 6.52
N HIS A 554 -14.95 4.92 7.20
CA HIS A 554 -16.33 4.81 6.70
C HIS A 554 -16.54 5.56 5.38
N ARG A 555 -15.85 6.69 5.18
CA ARG A 555 -15.89 7.47 3.92
C ARG A 555 -15.21 6.75 2.75
N GLN A 556 -14.05 6.14 3.02
CA GLN A 556 -13.21 5.55 1.97
C GLN A 556 -13.68 4.15 1.55
N ILE A 557 -14.20 3.34 2.47
CA ILE A 557 -14.49 1.93 2.22
C ILE A 557 -15.52 1.72 1.11
N TRP A 558 -16.56 2.57 1.03
CA TRP A 558 -17.56 2.47 -0.04
C TRP A 558 -16.93 2.65 -1.41
N ALA A 559 -16.16 3.72 -1.60
CA ALA A 559 -15.47 3.99 -2.85
C ALA A 559 -14.49 2.87 -3.22
N SER A 560 -13.79 2.33 -2.23
CA SER A 560 -12.86 1.21 -2.42
C SER A 560 -13.59 -0.07 -2.86
N CYS A 561 -14.75 -0.39 -2.26
CA CYS A 561 -15.58 -1.53 -2.68
C CYS A 561 -16.17 -1.33 -4.08
N MET A 562 -16.60 -0.11 -4.43
CA MET A 562 -17.09 0.18 -5.78
C MET A 562 -15.99 0.05 -6.82
N THR A 563 -14.79 0.53 -6.52
CA THR A 563 -13.61 0.33 -7.38
C THR A 563 -13.28 -1.17 -7.54
N LEU A 564 -13.40 -1.97 -6.49
CA LEU A 564 -13.26 -3.42 -6.58
C LEU A 564 -14.32 -4.02 -7.53
N PHE A 565 -15.57 -3.61 -7.42
CA PHE A 565 -16.65 -4.09 -8.28
C PHE A 565 -16.44 -3.70 -9.76
N GLU A 566 -16.05 -2.44 -10.01
CA GLU A 566 -15.68 -1.98 -11.35
C GLU A 566 -14.58 -2.85 -11.96
N GLN A 567 -13.58 -3.20 -11.19
CA GLN A 567 -12.47 -4.03 -11.66
C GLN A 567 -12.83 -5.49 -11.87
N LEU A 568 -13.71 -6.07 -11.03
CA LEU A 568 -14.26 -7.41 -11.27
C LEU A 568 -15.00 -7.45 -12.61
N VAL A 569 -15.77 -6.41 -12.92
CA VAL A 569 -16.48 -6.30 -14.19
C VAL A 569 -15.55 -6.01 -15.36
N GLU A 570 -14.57 -5.14 -15.21
CA GLU A 570 -13.64 -4.77 -16.28
C GLU A 570 -12.72 -5.93 -16.70
N VAL A 571 -12.31 -6.76 -15.74
CA VAL A 571 -11.35 -7.85 -15.98
C VAL A 571 -12.07 -9.13 -16.44
N SER A 572 -13.18 -9.50 -15.81
CA SER A 572 -13.85 -10.79 -16.01
C SER A 572 -15.36 -10.66 -16.25
N GLY A 573 -15.87 -9.47 -16.61
CA GLY A 573 -17.30 -9.18 -16.64
C GLY A 573 -18.12 -10.13 -17.50
N ASP A 574 -17.60 -10.52 -18.64
CA ASP A 574 -18.28 -11.40 -19.62
C ASP A 574 -18.02 -12.90 -19.36
N ASP A 575 -17.10 -13.23 -18.45
CA ASP A 575 -16.75 -14.61 -18.16
C ASP A 575 -17.77 -15.25 -17.23
N VAL A 576 -18.22 -16.45 -17.57
CA VAL A 576 -19.02 -17.30 -16.69
C VAL A 576 -18.08 -17.96 -15.68
N ILE A 577 -18.24 -17.61 -14.42
CA ILE A 577 -17.41 -18.12 -13.33
C ILE A 577 -18.26 -18.84 -12.29
N SER A 578 -17.69 -19.83 -11.58
CA SER A 578 -18.44 -20.53 -10.54
C SER A 578 -18.69 -19.63 -9.31
N ALA A 579 -19.72 -19.95 -8.52
CA ALA A 579 -19.99 -19.24 -7.27
C ALA A 579 -18.80 -19.27 -6.30
N ARG A 580 -18.06 -20.39 -6.30
CA ARG A 580 -16.84 -20.56 -5.50
C ARG A 580 -15.72 -19.63 -5.97
N ASP A 581 -15.42 -19.65 -7.27
CA ASP A 581 -14.31 -18.86 -7.83
C ASP A 581 -14.59 -17.37 -7.67
N PHE A 582 -15.86 -16.94 -7.86
CA PHE A 582 -16.27 -15.58 -7.60
C PHE A 582 -16.08 -15.18 -6.12
N ALA A 583 -16.49 -16.04 -5.18
CA ALA A 583 -16.31 -15.77 -3.76
C ALA A 583 -14.82 -15.67 -3.37
N GLU A 584 -13.96 -16.53 -3.96
CA GLU A 584 -12.52 -16.49 -3.75
C GLU A 584 -11.88 -15.24 -4.38
N LEU A 585 -12.31 -14.81 -5.58
CA LEU A 585 -11.85 -13.57 -6.22
C LEU A 585 -12.26 -12.33 -5.41
N LEU A 586 -13.49 -12.32 -4.93
CA LEU A 586 -14.01 -11.25 -4.07
C LEU A 586 -13.20 -11.19 -2.75
N GLU A 587 -12.92 -12.33 -2.13
CA GLU A 587 -12.14 -12.41 -0.90
C GLU A 587 -10.72 -11.87 -1.11
N ASP A 588 -10.04 -12.32 -2.17
CA ASP A 588 -8.70 -11.82 -2.54
C ASP A 588 -8.71 -10.30 -2.81
N GLY A 589 -9.77 -9.80 -3.44
CA GLY A 589 -9.97 -8.37 -3.69
C GLY A 589 -10.20 -7.57 -2.39
N LEU A 590 -11.06 -8.06 -1.50
CA LEU A 590 -11.33 -7.43 -0.21
C LEU A 590 -10.09 -7.41 0.70
N ASP A 591 -9.28 -8.47 0.68
CA ASP A 591 -8.02 -8.53 1.43
C ASP A 591 -6.95 -7.55 0.91
N ALA A 592 -7.07 -7.12 -0.33
CA ALA A 592 -6.16 -6.15 -0.93
C ALA A 592 -6.61 -4.68 -0.75
N LEU A 593 -7.81 -4.44 -0.22
CA LEU A 593 -8.28 -3.08 0.04
C LEU A 593 -7.48 -2.45 1.18
N GLU A 594 -6.96 -1.27 0.93
CA GLU A 594 -6.20 -0.47 1.88
C GLU A 594 -6.90 0.86 2.11
N ILE A 595 -6.95 1.28 3.36
CA ILE A 595 -7.46 2.60 3.76
C ILE A 595 -6.26 3.49 4.05
N ALA A 596 -6.19 4.64 3.36
CA ALA A 596 -5.18 5.65 3.63
C ALA A 596 -5.52 6.40 4.92
N LEU A 597 -4.58 6.44 5.84
CA LEU A 597 -4.70 7.25 7.04
C LEU A 597 -4.34 8.70 6.70
N ILE A 598 -5.22 9.62 7.05
CA ILE A 598 -4.97 11.06 6.91
C ILE A 598 -4.37 11.54 8.24
N PRO A 599 -3.26 12.30 8.22
CA PRO A 599 -2.70 12.85 9.44
C PRO A 599 -3.75 13.67 10.21
N PRO A 600 -3.84 13.51 11.55
CA PRO A 600 -4.86 14.19 12.35
C PRO A 600 -4.66 15.71 12.44
N GLY A 601 -3.51 16.23 12.00
CA GLY A 601 -3.19 17.65 12.05
C GLY A 601 -1.81 17.96 11.49
N LEU A 602 -1.38 19.22 11.62
CA LEU A 602 -0.06 19.68 11.16
C LEU A 602 1.06 19.46 12.18
N ASP A 603 0.72 19.20 13.45
CA ASP A 603 1.68 18.99 14.54
C ASP A 603 1.46 17.61 15.16
N HIS A 604 2.15 16.61 14.66
CA HIS A 604 2.07 15.21 15.09
C HIS A 604 3.42 14.52 15.06
N VAL A 605 3.60 13.51 15.89
CA VAL A 605 4.77 12.62 15.84
C VAL A 605 4.63 11.68 14.64
N THR A 606 5.67 11.59 13.83
CA THR A 606 5.71 10.66 12.70
C THR A 606 6.25 9.31 13.14
N ILE A 607 5.46 8.25 12.96
CA ILE A 607 5.90 6.86 13.14
C ILE A 607 6.11 6.27 11.74
N ALA A 608 7.34 5.85 11.45
CA ALA A 608 7.74 5.53 10.09
C ALA A 608 8.72 4.35 10.00
N SER A 609 8.71 3.65 8.86
CA SER A 609 9.71 2.64 8.55
C SER A 609 11.02 3.29 8.08
N PHE A 610 12.15 2.63 8.31
CA PHE A 610 13.46 3.06 7.81
C PHE A 610 13.53 3.19 6.29
N ASP A 611 12.75 2.41 5.57
CA ASP A 611 12.85 2.28 4.12
C ASP A 611 12.10 3.39 3.34
N GLN A 612 11.27 4.21 4.01
CA GLN A 612 10.27 5.03 3.32
C GLN A 612 10.39 6.54 3.52
N ASN A 613 11.39 7.08 4.27
CA ASN A 613 11.21 8.43 4.76
C ASN A 613 12.33 9.43 4.50
N SER A 614 11.89 10.57 3.99
CA SER A 614 12.56 11.86 4.16
C SER A 614 12.14 12.47 5.51
N LEU A 615 13.00 12.37 6.51
CA LEU A 615 12.80 12.99 7.83
C LEU A 615 13.26 14.47 7.82
N ALA A 616 12.73 15.25 6.89
CA ALA A 616 13.05 16.67 6.84
C ALA A 616 12.48 17.40 8.06
N GLY A 617 13.30 18.18 8.75
CA GLY A 617 12.89 18.97 9.90
C GLY A 617 12.82 18.21 11.24
N ILE A 618 13.15 16.93 11.29
CA ILE A 618 13.20 16.15 12.52
C ILE A 618 14.44 16.54 13.34
N ARG A 619 14.22 16.86 14.61
CA ARG A 619 15.24 17.20 15.58
C ARG A 619 15.52 16.10 16.58
N VAL A 620 14.53 15.24 16.83
CA VAL A 620 14.63 14.07 17.72
C VAL A 620 14.10 12.84 17.00
N ALA A 621 14.91 11.78 16.97
CA ALA A 621 14.52 10.49 16.40
C ALA A 621 14.66 9.37 17.43
N TYR A 622 13.60 8.63 17.65
CA TYR A 622 13.59 7.38 18.41
C TYR A 622 13.75 6.22 17.44
N ILE A 623 14.68 5.34 17.72
CA ILE A 623 14.87 4.11 16.96
C ILE A 623 14.47 2.97 17.90
N VAL A 624 13.39 2.28 17.61
CA VAL A 624 12.82 1.25 18.47
C VAL A 624 12.98 -0.16 17.87
N GLY A 625 13.00 -1.18 18.72
CA GLY A 625 13.17 -2.56 18.29
C GLY A 625 14.59 -2.91 17.85
N VAL A 626 15.60 -2.24 18.40
CA VAL A 626 17.02 -2.50 18.11
C VAL A 626 17.49 -3.75 18.86
N ASN A 627 16.96 -4.90 18.47
CA ASN A 627 17.26 -6.20 19.08
C ASN A 627 18.01 -7.12 18.11
N ALA A 628 18.89 -7.97 18.65
CA ALA A 628 19.59 -8.96 17.83
C ALA A 628 18.60 -9.83 17.01
N GLY A 629 18.85 -9.96 15.72
CA GLY A 629 17.98 -10.69 14.79
C GLY A 629 16.89 -9.83 14.15
N THR A 630 16.52 -8.70 14.76
CA THR A 630 15.59 -7.72 14.17
C THR A 630 16.36 -6.56 13.53
N MET A 631 17.32 -5.98 14.26
CA MET A 631 18.17 -4.88 13.77
C MET A 631 19.57 -5.00 14.41
N PRO A 632 20.58 -5.47 13.64
CA PRO A 632 20.51 -5.97 12.27
C PRO A 632 19.73 -7.31 12.15
N ARG A 633 19.14 -7.52 10.97
CA ARG A 633 18.47 -8.80 10.68
C ARG A 633 19.52 -9.91 10.59
N ALA A 634 19.25 -11.06 11.20
CA ALA A 634 20.07 -12.24 10.96
C ALA A 634 20.01 -12.62 9.48
N GLY A 635 21.19 -12.77 8.86
CA GLY A 635 21.33 -13.11 7.45
C GLY A 635 20.88 -14.54 7.14
#